data_a70356396fe3dff7a6cb65e6d29f0f03
#
_entry.id   a70356396fe3dff7a6cb65e6d29f0f03
#
_cell.length_a   1.000
_cell.length_b   1.000
_cell.length_c   1.000
_cell.angle_alpha   90.00
_cell.angle_beta   90.00
_cell.angle_gamma   90.00
#
_symmetry.space_group_name_H-M   'P 1'
#
loop_
_entity.id
_entity.type
_entity.pdbx_description
1 polymer ?
#
loop_
_entity_poly.entity_id
_entity_poly.type
_entity_poly.pdbx_seq_one_letter_code
_entity_poly.pdbx_strand_id
1 'polypeptide(L)'
;VGQTTQTNQQIFTEAFQILGIVSEGRQPSATQSANALQIMNDNMLTQIVDGWHDIGWYPQTLTQLNSAAPAADSDVADLKLVLASWLAPRYGRVIAPAADPNDMTKLSNQIKAAFTRLNKRYLRRTECDLGELSRPQGGPWGGPNYM
;
A
#
# COMPACT_ATOMS: atom_id res chain seq x y z
N VAL A 1 2.09 14.63 -9.01
CA VAL A 1 3.01 13.80 -8.23
C VAL A 1 4.07 13.27 -9.18
N GLY A 2 5.35 13.39 -8.79
CA GLY A 2 6.46 12.93 -9.60
C GLY A 2 6.53 11.40 -9.64
N GLN A 3 7.16 10.89 -10.69
CA GLN A 3 7.47 9.47 -10.78
C GLN A 3 8.83 9.20 -10.15
N THR A 4 8.95 8.04 -9.51
CA THR A 4 10.24 7.58 -9.02
C THR A 4 11.14 7.19 -10.18
N THR A 5 12.45 7.18 -9.95
CA THR A 5 13.41 6.61 -10.89
C THR A 5 13.47 5.09 -10.81
N GLN A 6 12.87 4.48 -9.80
CA GLN A 6 12.87 3.03 -9.64
C GLN A 6 11.85 2.39 -10.57
N THR A 7 12.26 1.28 -11.19
CA THR A 7 11.38 0.55 -12.10
C THR A 7 10.46 -0.38 -11.33
N ASN A 8 9.37 -0.78 -11.97
CA ASN A 8 8.49 -1.79 -11.41
C ASN A 8 9.25 -3.06 -11.06
N GLN A 9 10.17 -3.49 -11.95
CA GLN A 9 10.98 -4.70 -11.71
C GLN A 9 11.83 -4.57 -10.45
N GLN A 10 12.41 -3.41 -10.20
CA GLN A 10 13.20 -3.18 -8.99
C GLN A 10 12.34 -3.28 -7.73
N ILE A 11 11.16 -2.70 -7.76
CA ILE A 11 10.23 -2.75 -6.62
C ILE A 11 9.83 -4.20 -6.35
N PHE A 12 9.48 -4.96 -7.39
CA PHE A 12 9.09 -6.37 -7.25
C PHE A 12 10.25 -7.21 -6.73
N THR A 13 11.45 -7.01 -7.27
CA THR A 13 12.65 -7.73 -6.83
C THR A 13 12.91 -7.52 -5.36
N GLU A 14 12.85 -6.29 -4.89
CA GLU A 14 13.11 -5.98 -3.48
C GLU A 14 12.01 -6.52 -2.57
N ALA A 15 10.76 -6.53 -3.02
CA ALA A 15 9.67 -7.15 -2.26
C ALA A 15 9.90 -8.65 -2.06
N PHE A 16 10.34 -9.36 -3.11
CA PHE A 16 10.69 -10.78 -3.00
C PHE A 16 11.91 -11.01 -2.12
N GLN A 17 12.88 -10.10 -2.16
CA GLN A 17 14.05 -10.18 -1.28
C GLN A 17 13.68 -9.98 0.19
N ILE A 18 12.77 -9.07 0.48
CA ILE A 18 12.24 -8.84 1.83
C ILE A 18 11.65 -10.13 2.39
N LEU A 19 10.94 -10.89 1.55
CA LEU A 19 10.34 -12.17 1.96
C LEU A 19 11.31 -13.34 1.96
N GLY A 20 12.54 -13.15 1.47
CA GLY A 20 13.53 -14.22 1.36
C GLY A 20 13.22 -15.23 0.26
N ILE A 21 12.34 -14.91 -0.68
CA ILE A 21 12.01 -15.79 -1.81
C ILE A 21 13.10 -15.71 -2.86
N VAL A 22 13.67 -14.54 -3.06
CA VAL A 22 14.77 -14.29 -3.98
C VAL A 22 15.96 -13.80 -3.16
N SER A 23 17.14 -14.35 -3.43
CA SER A 23 18.37 -13.94 -2.76
C SER A 23 18.81 -12.56 -3.19
N GLU A 24 19.53 -11.88 -2.31
CA GLU A 24 20.12 -10.60 -2.65
C GLU A 24 21.03 -10.73 -3.88
N GLY A 25 20.93 -9.77 -4.79
CA GLY A 25 21.67 -9.77 -6.04
C GLY A 25 21.07 -10.62 -7.14
N ARG A 26 19.96 -11.30 -6.87
CA ARG A 26 19.24 -12.09 -7.89
C ARG A 26 17.94 -11.43 -8.26
N GLN A 27 17.41 -11.82 -9.40
CA GLN A 27 16.12 -11.33 -9.87
C GLN A 27 15.08 -12.46 -9.82
N PRO A 28 13.80 -12.10 -9.62
CA PRO A 28 12.73 -13.09 -9.69
C PRO A 28 12.59 -13.64 -11.11
N SER A 29 12.04 -14.85 -11.22
CA SER A 29 11.72 -15.44 -12.51
C SER A 29 10.63 -14.64 -13.23
N ALA A 30 10.46 -14.92 -14.52
CA ALA A 30 9.41 -14.28 -15.31
C ALA A 30 8.02 -14.53 -14.70
N THR A 31 7.78 -15.75 -14.22
CA THR A 31 6.52 -16.11 -13.58
C THR A 31 6.33 -15.34 -12.27
N GLN A 32 7.37 -15.22 -11.47
CA GLN A 32 7.32 -14.46 -10.23
C GLN A 32 7.04 -12.98 -10.49
N SER A 33 7.70 -12.41 -11.49
CA SER A 33 7.47 -11.00 -11.87
C SER A 33 6.04 -10.78 -12.35
N ALA A 34 5.49 -11.70 -13.14
CA ALA A 34 4.11 -11.61 -13.60
C ALA A 34 3.11 -11.72 -12.45
N ASN A 35 3.37 -12.61 -11.49
CA ASN A 35 2.54 -12.74 -10.30
C ASN A 35 2.58 -11.47 -9.44
N ALA A 36 3.77 -10.91 -9.25
CA ALA A 36 3.92 -9.67 -8.49
C ALA A 36 3.17 -8.52 -9.16
N LEU A 37 3.27 -8.42 -10.48
CA LEU A 37 2.56 -7.41 -11.24
C LEU A 37 1.04 -7.53 -11.06
N GLN A 38 0.51 -8.74 -11.18
CA GLN A 38 -0.91 -8.97 -11.01
C GLN A 38 -1.37 -8.62 -9.60
N ILE A 39 -0.66 -9.10 -8.59
CA ILE A 39 -0.99 -8.84 -7.19
C ILE A 39 -0.92 -7.35 -6.89
N MET A 40 0.11 -6.67 -7.38
CA MET A 40 0.25 -5.23 -7.18
C MET A 40 -0.91 -4.47 -7.80
N ASN A 41 -1.24 -4.77 -9.06
CA ASN A 41 -2.34 -4.10 -9.75
C ASN A 41 -3.67 -4.33 -9.04
N ASP A 42 -3.99 -5.57 -8.70
CA ASP A 42 -5.27 -5.90 -8.09
C ASP A 42 -5.43 -5.23 -6.73
N ASN A 43 -4.40 -5.31 -5.90
CA ASN A 43 -4.47 -4.75 -4.56
C ASN A 43 -4.40 -3.21 -4.57
N MET A 44 -3.62 -2.62 -5.47
CA MET A 44 -3.57 -1.17 -5.58
C MET A 44 -4.90 -0.60 -6.07
N LEU A 45 -5.56 -1.26 -7.01
CA LEU A 45 -6.88 -0.83 -7.45
C LEU A 45 -7.87 -0.83 -6.30
N THR A 46 -7.85 -1.87 -5.48
CA THR A 46 -8.71 -1.96 -4.29
C THR A 46 -8.39 -0.82 -3.31
N GLN A 47 -7.12 -0.58 -3.03
CA GLN A 47 -6.71 0.49 -2.11
C GLN A 47 -7.09 1.87 -2.63
N ILE A 48 -6.96 2.09 -3.93
CA ILE A 48 -7.34 3.37 -4.55
C ILE A 48 -8.84 3.62 -4.38
N VAL A 49 -9.65 2.61 -4.65
CA VAL A 49 -11.11 2.70 -4.49
C VAL A 49 -11.47 2.95 -3.03
N ASP A 50 -10.77 2.28 -2.10
CA ASP A 50 -11.09 2.35 -0.67
C ASP A 50 -10.55 3.62 0.01
N GLY A 51 -9.65 4.36 -0.63
CA GLY A 51 -9.21 5.60 -0.01
C GLY A 51 -7.93 6.24 -0.52
N TRP A 52 -7.09 5.51 -1.24
CA TRP A 52 -5.81 6.04 -1.72
C TRP A 52 -5.96 6.73 -3.09
N HIS A 53 -6.95 7.59 -3.24
CA HIS A 53 -7.30 8.19 -4.54
C HIS A 53 -6.16 8.99 -5.17
N ASP A 54 -5.34 9.65 -4.36
CA ASP A 54 -4.33 10.59 -4.85
C ASP A 54 -2.92 10.00 -4.93
N ILE A 55 -2.77 8.69 -4.72
CA ILE A 55 -1.45 8.06 -4.72
C ILE A 55 -0.77 8.10 -6.10
N GLY A 56 -1.55 8.25 -7.15
CA GLY A 56 -1.02 8.35 -8.51
C GLY A 56 -0.75 7.04 -9.20
N TRP A 57 -1.00 5.92 -8.53
CA TRP A 57 -0.80 4.60 -9.13
C TRP A 57 -1.87 4.33 -10.19
N TYR A 58 -1.45 3.70 -11.27
CA TYR A 58 -2.37 3.14 -12.27
C TYR A 58 -1.84 1.76 -12.69
N PRO A 59 -2.73 0.86 -13.19
CA PRO A 59 -2.32 -0.50 -13.52
C PRO A 59 -1.18 -0.54 -14.53
N GLN A 60 -0.23 -1.45 -14.29
CA GLN A 60 0.95 -1.65 -15.11
C GLN A 60 0.81 -2.93 -15.93
N THR A 61 1.48 -2.98 -17.07
CA THR A 61 1.52 -4.16 -17.94
C THR A 61 2.88 -4.83 -17.90
N LEU A 62 2.97 -6.06 -18.42
CA LEU A 62 4.23 -6.79 -18.47
C LEU A 62 5.31 -6.06 -19.27
N THR A 63 4.93 -5.28 -20.28
CA THR A 63 5.87 -4.51 -21.06
C THR A 63 6.45 -3.32 -20.29
N GLN A 64 5.86 -2.98 -19.15
CA GLN A 64 6.28 -1.85 -18.32
C GLN A 64 7.13 -2.27 -17.12
N LEU A 65 7.57 -3.53 -17.04
CA LEU A 65 8.39 -3.99 -15.92
C LEU A 65 9.65 -3.14 -15.74
N ASN A 66 10.26 -2.72 -16.83
CA ASN A 66 11.48 -1.90 -16.78
C ASN A 66 11.19 -0.40 -16.88
N SER A 67 9.93 -0.01 -16.83
CA SER A 67 9.53 1.38 -16.80
C SER A 67 9.47 1.89 -15.37
N ALA A 68 9.64 3.20 -15.19
CA ALA A 68 9.51 3.82 -13.88
C ALA A 68 8.12 3.54 -13.31
N ALA A 69 8.07 3.22 -12.03
CA ALA A 69 6.80 2.97 -11.36
C ALA A 69 6.01 4.29 -11.22
N PRO A 70 4.67 4.24 -11.36
CA PRO A 70 3.85 5.43 -11.21
C PRO A 70 3.61 5.75 -9.73
N ALA A 71 4.66 6.11 -9.04
CA ALA A 71 4.63 6.41 -7.61
C ALA A 71 5.65 7.49 -7.28
N ALA A 72 5.41 8.22 -6.21
CA ALA A 72 6.36 9.20 -5.72
C ALA A 72 7.56 8.51 -5.06
N ASP A 73 8.73 9.12 -5.14
CA ASP A 73 9.94 8.58 -4.49
C ASP A 73 9.73 8.33 -3.00
N SER A 74 8.98 9.20 -2.35
CA SER A 74 8.70 9.07 -0.92
C SER A 74 7.87 7.85 -0.56
N ASP A 75 7.16 7.27 -1.52
CA ASP A 75 6.26 6.13 -1.29
C ASP A 75 6.90 4.79 -1.62
N VAL A 76 8.00 4.80 -2.37
CA VAL A 76 8.57 3.56 -2.92
C VAL A 76 8.96 2.56 -1.84
N ALA A 77 9.64 3.03 -0.79
CA ALA A 77 10.03 2.15 0.31
C ALA A 77 8.83 1.50 0.99
N ASP A 78 7.78 2.28 1.19
CA ASP A 78 6.54 1.79 1.80
C ASP A 78 5.81 0.82 0.88
N LEU A 79 5.79 1.10 -0.42
CA LEU A 79 5.16 0.22 -1.40
C LEU A 79 5.86 -1.13 -1.50
N LYS A 80 7.18 -1.18 -1.35
CA LYS A 80 7.91 -2.45 -1.31
C LYS A 80 7.45 -3.32 -0.14
N LEU A 81 7.31 -2.73 1.03
CA LEU A 81 6.85 -3.44 2.23
C LEU A 81 5.40 -3.88 2.09
N VAL A 82 4.55 -3.03 1.55
CA VAL A 82 3.15 -3.34 1.31
C VAL A 82 3.00 -4.47 0.31
N LEU A 83 3.75 -4.41 -0.78
CA LEU A 83 3.76 -5.49 -1.78
C LEU A 83 4.25 -6.80 -1.17
N ALA A 84 5.29 -6.75 -0.34
CA ALA A 84 5.77 -7.95 0.36
C ALA A 84 4.66 -8.57 1.21
N SER A 85 3.88 -7.77 1.90
CA SER A 85 2.75 -8.27 2.68
C SER A 85 1.68 -8.95 1.83
N TRP A 86 1.44 -8.44 0.63
CA TRP A 86 0.48 -9.03 -0.30
C TRP A 86 1.01 -10.29 -0.99
N LEU A 87 2.32 -10.36 -1.22
CA LEU A 87 2.96 -11.54 -1.84
C LEU A 87 3.09 -12.71 -0.87
N ALA A 88 3.24 -12.43 0.42
CA ALA A 88 3.53 -13.47 1.41
C ALA A 88 2.56 -14.66 1.36
N PRO A 89 1.22 -14.46 1.41
CA PRO A 89 0.31 -15.60 1.37
C PRO A 89 0.35 -16.35 0.04
N ARG A 90 0.62 -15.65 -1.06
CA ARG A 90 0.71 -16.28 -2.38
C ARG A 90 1.85 -17.28 -2.45
N TYR A 91 2.94 -17.02 -1.74
CA TYR A 91 4.14 -17.87 -1.75
C TYR A 91 4.31 -18.67 -0.46
N GLY A 92 3.26 -18.81 0.32
CA GLY A 92 3.28 -19.61 1.55
C GLY A 92 4.20 -19.06 2.62
N ARG A 93 4.49 -17.78 2.59
CA ARG A 93 5.30 -17.12 3.61
C ARG A 93 4.39 -16.55 4.70
N VAL A 94 4.79 -16.78 5.95
CA VAL A 94 4.08 -16.25 7.11
C VAL A 94 4.93 -15.14 7.71
N ILE A 95 4.34 -13.97 7.87
CA ILE A 95 5.00 -12.85 8.53
C ILE A 95 4.63 -12.95 10.01
N ALA A 96 5.61 -13.37 10.83
CA ALA A 96 5.37 -13.58 12.25
C ALA A 96 5.05 -12.25 12.96
N PRO A 97 4.04 -12.22 13.83
CA PRO A 97 3.77 -11.03 14.61
C PRO A 97 4.92 -10.77 15.58
N ALA A 98 5.20 -9.50 15.84
CA ALA A 98 6.23 -9.10 16.78
C ALA A 98 5.69 -9.09 18.21
N ALA A 99 6.49 -9.57 19.15
CA ALA A 99 6.15 -9.51 20.57
C ALA A 99 6.13 -8.06 21.07
N ASP A 100 7.09 -7.26 20.61
CA ASP A 100 7.17 -5.83 20.95
C ASP A 100 6.65 -5.01 19.75
N PRO A 101 5.54 -4.27 19.90
CA PRO A 101 4.99 -3.49 18.79
C PRO A 101 5.87 -2.31 18.36
N ASN A 102 6.88 -1.97 19.14
CA ASN A 102 7.79 -0.87 18.83
C ASN A 102 9.13 -1.34 18.24
N ASP A 103 9.33 -2.65 18.10
CA ASP A 103 10.57 -3.20 17.56
C ASP A 103 10.58 -3.11 16.03
N MET A 104 11.22 -2.09 15.50
CA MET A 104 11.29 -1.85 14.05
C MET A 104 12.28 -2.76 13.31
N THR A 105 12.93 -3.68 14.02
CA THR A 105 13.70 -4.74 13.37
C THR A 105 12.80 -5.86 12.85
N LYS A 106 11.54 -5.91 13.29
CA LYS A 106 10.59 -6.94 12.90
C LYS A 106 9.81 -6.51 11.66
N LEU A 107 9.74 -7.41 10.70
CA LEU A 107 9.09 -7.14 9.42
C LEU A 107 7.61 -6.77 9.59
N SER A 108 6.89 -7.45 10.49
CA SER A 108 5.48 -7.15 10.73
C SER A 108 5.26 -5.70 11.16
N ASN A 109 6.14 -5.17 12.01
CA ASN A 109 6.06 -3.79 12.46
C ASN A 109 6.43 -2.81 11.35
N GLN A 110 7.41 -3.16 10.53
CA GLN A 110 7.79 -2.36 9.36
C GLN A 110 6.63 -2.24 8.38
N ILE A 111 5.94 -3.33 8.12
CA ILE A 111 4.77 -3.34 7.22
C ILE A 111 3.63 -2.49 7.80
N LYS A 112 3.33 -2.64 9.10
CA LYS A 112 2.31 -1.80 9.74
C LYS A 112 2.66 -0.32 9.65
N ALA A 113 3.91 0.03 9.87
CA ALA A 113 4.38 1.41 9.75
C ALA A 113 4.24 1.92 8.32
N ALA A 114 4.52 1.09 7.32
CA ALA A 114 4.36 1.46 5.91
C ALA A 114 2.89 1.76 5.58
N PHE A 115 1.97 0.89 5.99
CA PHE A 115 0.54 1.14 5.82
C PHE A 115 0.09 2.42 6.55
N THR A 116 0.57 2.62 7.75
CA THR A 116 0.23 3.82 8.53
C THR A 116 0.67 5.09 7.82
N ARG A 117 1.90 5.09 7.27
CA ARG A 117 2.40 6.26 6.54
C ARG A 117 1.60 6.53 5.28
N LEU A 118 1.29 5.49 4.50
CA LEU A 118 0.50 5.63 3.28
C LEU A 118 -0.93 6.07 3.59
N ASN A 119 -1.54 5.51 4.61
CA ASN A 119 -2.87 5.91 5.05
C ASN A 119 -2.89 7.37 5.49
N LYS A 120 -1.86 7.79 6.21
CA LYS A 120 -1.76 9.18 6.68
C LYS A 120 -1.67 10.17 5.53
N ARG A 121 -0.97 9.79 4.45
CA ARG A 121 -0.82 10.66 3.28
C ARG A 121 -2.04 10.65 2.36
N TYR A 122 -2.65 9.50 2.14
CA TYR A 122 -3.57 9.30 1.03
C TYR A 122 -4.97 8.86 1.41
N LEU A 123 -5.18 8.33 2.63
CA LEU A 123 -6.49 7.79 2.97
C LEU A 123 -7.54 8.89 3.04
N ARG A 124 -8.53 8.79 2.18
CA ARG A 124 -9.70 9.64 2.20
C ARG A 124 -10.79 8.96 3.01
N ARG A 125 -11.26 9.65 4.01
CA ARG A 125 -12.28 9.10 4.91
C ARG A 125 -13.65 9.62 4.53
N THR A 126 -14.48 8.70 4.09
CA THR A 126 -15.89 9.02 3.83
C THR A 126 -16.65 9.31 5.12
N GLU A 127 -16.15 8.83 6.25
CA GLU A 127 -16.76 9.14 7.54
C GLU A 127 -16.79 10.63 7.85
N CYS A 128 -15.89 11.40 7.29
CA CYS A 128 -15.93 12.85 7.47
C CYS A 128 -17.23 13.45 6.97
N ASP A 129 -17.66 13.00 5.80
CA ASP A 129 -18.94 13.43 5.24
C ASP A 129 -20.11 12.95 6.07
N LEU A 130 -20.04 11.70 6.53
CA LEU A 130 -21.06 11.14 7.40
C LEU A 130 -21.11 11.86 8.73
N GLY A 131 -19.95 12.26 9.25
CA GLY A 131 -19.90 13.03 10.47
C GLY A 131 -20.60 14.38 10.36
N GLU A 132 -20.46 15.04 9.24
CA GLU A 132 -21.17 16.28 8.99
C GLU A 132 -22.66 16.09 8.85
N LEU A 133 -23.06 15.04 8.15
CA LEU A 133 -24.47 14.72 7.97
C LEU A 133 -25.14 14.32 9.27
N SER A 134 -24.43 13.71 10.18
CA SER A 134 -24.96 13.25 11.44
C SER A 134 -24.99 14.32 12.51
N ARG A 135 -24.43 15.49 12.26
CA ARG A 135 -24.47 16.60 13.22
C ARG A 135 -25.88 17.02 13.49
N PRO A 136 -26.24 17.18 14.75
CA PRO A 136 -27.51 17.81 15.06
C PRO A 136 -27.54 19.20 14.45
N GLN A 137 -28.55 19.46 13.70
CA GLN A 137 -28.66 20.75 13.11
C GLN A 137 -29.12 21.72 14.17
N GLY A 138 -28.36 22.42 14.38
CA GLY A 138 -28.66 23.25 15.20
C GLY A 138 -28.58 23.11 16.41
N GLY A 139 -28.40 23.03 16.41
CA GLY A 139 -28.55 22.90 17.23
C GLY A 139 -29.47 23.57 17.60
N PRO A 140 -30.01 24.14 17.87
CA PRO A 140 -31.10 24.36 18.26
C PRO A 140 -32.14 24.15 17.54
N TRP A 141 -32.19 23.75 17.25
CA TRP A 141 -33.03 23.28 16.60
C TRP A 141 -33.23 22.41 16.70
N GLY A 142 -32.62 22.47 17.30
CA GLY A 142 -32.81 21.83 17.32
C GLY A 142 -32.92 21.49 17.78
N GLY A 143 -32.99 21.60 18.12
CA GLY A 143 -33.43 21.34 18.26
C GLY A 143 -33.85 21.35 18.58
N PRO A 144 -34.35 21.35 18.95
CA PRO A 144 -35.07 21.19 19.03
C PRO A 144 -35.53 21.44 19.14
N ASN A 145 -35.61 21.53 19.10
CA ASN A 145 -36.13 21.74 18.77
C ASN A 145 -36.30 22.15 18.62
N TYR A 146 -36.25 22.35 18.70
CA TYR A 146 -36.57 22.57 18.17
C TYR A 146 -36.78 22.76 18.10
N MET A 147 -36.97 22.81 18.46
CA MET A 147 -37.46 22.87 18.10
C MET A 147 -37.60 22.64 17.75
#